data_fab972a45b237bc5bcd412138f2ecb01
#
_entry.id   fab972a45b237bc5bcd412138f2ecb01
#
_cell.length_a   1.000
_cell.length_b   1.000
_cell.length_c   1.000
_cell.angle_alpha   90.00
_cell.angle_beta   90.00
_cell.angle_gamma   90.00
#
_symmetry.space_group_name_H-M   'P 1'
#
loop_
_entity.id
_entity.type
_entity.pdbx_description
1 polymer ?
#
loop_
_entity_poly.entity_id
_entity_poly.type
_entity_poly.pdbx_seq_one_letter_code
_entity_poly.pdbx_strand_id
1 'polypeptide(L)'
;MSEALKGALIIGQSGGPSSVINSSAYGCIRTALDADCITKVYGAYHGIKGVLNDELLCMDEEDRAELDRLPYTPSSALGSCRYKIKDPDEDDTDYKRILEIFKKYDVRYFCYNGGNDSMDTCNKISKYMKKVGYECRVMGIPKTIDNDLFGTDHCPGYASAAKYIATSIMEVSRDAHVYDTGMITIIECMGRHAGWLTAAA
;
A
#
# COMPACT_ATOMS: atom_id res chain seq x y z
N MET A 1 -15.03 -26.73 -5.48
CA MET A 1 -14.47 -25.39 -5.21
C MET A 1 -15.22 -24.86 -3.99
N SER A 2 -14.55 -24.41 -2.94
CA SER A 2 -15.24 -23.76 -1.81
C SER A 2 -15.96 -22.53 -2.33
N GLU A 3 -17.20 -22.34 -1.92
CA GLU A 3 -17.99 -21.16 -2.24
C GLU A 3 -17.23 -19.89 -1.81
N ALA A 4 -17.24 -18.85 -2.65
CA ALA A 4 -16.55 -17.60 -2.34
C ALA A 4 -17.23 -16.96 -1.11
N LEU A 5 -16.41 -16.49 -0.18
CA LEU A 5 -16.89 -15.80 1.03
C LEU A 5 -17.61 -14.51 0.61
N LYS A 6 -18.87 -14.32 1.01
CA LYS A 6 -19.64 -13.12 0.65
C LYS A 6 -19.56 -12.07 1.76
N GLY A 7 -19.24 -10.84 1.41
CA GLY A 7 -19.14 -9.73 2.35
C GLY A 7 -18.41 -8.51 1.81
N ALA A 8 -18.22 -7.49 2.64
CA ALA A 8 -17.57 -6.26 2.23
C ALA A 8 -16.03 -6.39 2.13
N LEU A 9 -15.45 -5.52 1.33
CA LEU A 9 -14.00 -5.33 1.22
C LEU A 9 -13.61 -3.96 1.79
N ILE A 10 -12.55 -3.94 2.60
CA ILE A 10 -11.83 -2.70 2.96
C ILE A 10 -10.46 -2.72 2.30
N ILE A 11 -10.08 -1.59 1.65
CA ILE A 11 -8.71 -1.33 1.21
C ILE A 11 -8.16 -0.12 1.95
N GLY A 12 -6.91 -0.21 2.44
CA GLY A 12 -6.16 0.90 3.02
C GLY A 12 -4.80 1.07 2.37
N GLN A 13 -4.29 2.31 2.36
CA GLN A 13 -2.94 2.65 1.91
C GLN A 13 -2.07 3.04 3.09
N SER A 14 -0.78 2.72 3.05
CA SER A 14 0.13 2.92 4.18
C SER A 14 1.59 3.12 3.76
N GLY A 15 2.34 3.76 4.62
CA GLY A 15 3.77 4.02 4.43
C GLY A 15 4.04 5.19 3.49
N GLY A 16 5.25 5.27 2.96
CA GLY A 16 5.62 6.32 2.00
C GLY A 16 4.86 6.15 0.68
N PRO A 17 4.29 7.23 0.12
CA PRO A 17 3.65 7.16 -1.18
C PRO A 17 4.68 6.86 -2.28
N SER A 18 4.21 6.27 -3.37
CA SER A 18 4.98 6.02 -4.58
C SER A 18 4.13 6.35 -5.80
N SER A 19 4.75 6.40 -6.99
CA SER A 19 4.04 6.67 -8.24
C SER A 19 2.99 5.61 -8.61
N VAL A 20 3.06 4.42 -8.01
CA VAL A 20 2.19 3.28 -8.39
C VAL A 20 1.21 2.85 -7.29
N ILE A 21 1.27 3.45 -6.09
CA ILE A 21 0.43 3.00 -4.97
C ILE A 21 -1.06 3.15 -5.29
N ASN A 22 -1.45 4.21 -5.98
CA ASN A 22 -2.83 4.42 -6.41
C ASN A 22 -3.25 3.47 -7.53
N SER A 23 -2.34 3.07 -8.44
CA SER A 23 -2.64 2.07 -9.47
C SER A 23 -2.97 0.71 -8.85
N SER A 24 -2.24 0.32 -7.80
CA SER A 24 -2.51 -0.91 -7.06
C SER A 24 -3.85 -0.85 -6.32
N ALA A 25 -4.15 0.30 -5.68
CA ALA A 25 -5.44 0.53 -5.03
C ALA A 25 -6.59 0.51 -6.04
N TYR A 26 -6.42 1.17 -7.19
CA TYR A 26 -7.38 1.17 -8.29
C TYR A 26 -7.71 -0.24 -8.77
N GLY A 27 -6.69 -1.06 -9.04
CA GLY A 27 -6.89 -2.44 -9.47
C GLY A 27 -7.70 -3.26 -8.46
N CYS A 28 -7.42 -3.09 -7.16
CA CYS A 28 -8.18 -3.73 -6.09
C CYS A 28 -9.64 -3.24 -6.05
N ILE A 29 -9.86 -1.92 -6.05
CA ILE A 29 -11.20 -1.31 -5.98
C ILE A 29 -12.03 -1.71 -7.20
N ARG A 30 -11.49 -1.56 -8.41
CA ARG A 30 -12.21 -1.89 -9.66
C ARG A 30 -12.62 -3.35 -9.71
N THR A 31 -11.70 -4.26 -9.40
CA THR A 31 -12.01 -5.71 -9.37
C THR A 31 -13.06 -6.03 -8.31
N ALA A 32 -12.98 -5.39 -7.14
CA ALA A 32 -13.92 -5.62 -6.06
C ALA A 32 -15.34 -5.12 -6.38
N LEU A 33 -15.46 -3.95 -7.04
CA LEU A 33 -16.75 -3.36 -7.46
C LEU A 33 -17.48 -4.23 -8.51
N ASP A 34 -16.75 -5.05 -9.26
CA ASP A 34 -17.31 -5.93 -10.29
C ASP A 34 -17.45 -7.40 -9.83
N ALA A 35 -17.08 -7.71 -8.58
CA ALA A 35 -17.10 -9.07 -8.05
C ALA A 35 -18.40 -9.40 -7.31
N ASP A 36 -19.14 -10.42 -7.73
CA ASP A 36 -20.44 -10.83 -7.16
C ASP A 36 -20.38 -11.20 -5.67
N CYS A 37 -19.21 -11.61 -5.17
CA CYS A 37 -19.02 -11.96 -3.76
C CYS A 37 -18.74 -10.75 -2.86
N ILE A 38 -18.43 -9.58 -3.42
CA ILE A 38 -18.19 -8.35 -2.68
C ILE A 38 -19.48 -7.55 -2.59
N THR A 39 -19.93 -7.31 -1.38
CA THR A 39 -21.23 -6.62 -1.14
C THR A 39 -21.08 -5.10 -1.10
N LYS A 40 -19.91 -4.59 -0.66
CA LYS A 40 -19.55 -3.19 -0.56
C LYS A 40 -18.03 -3.05 -0.61
N VAL A 41 -17.54 -1.94 -1.14
CA VAL A 41 -16.11 -1.62 -1.19
C VAL A 41 -15.86 -0.34 -0.41
N TYR A 42 -14.98 -0.42 0.58
CA TYR A 42 -14.61 0.71 1.42
C TYR A 42 -13.13 1.06 1.28
N GLY A 43 -12.82 2.34 1.14
CA GLY A 43 -11.48 2.90 1.29
C GLY A 43 -11.25 3.38 2.72
N ALA A 44 -10.26 2.83 3.42
CA ALA A 44 -9.91 3.30 4.76
C ALA A 44 -9.07 4.59 4.67
N TYR A 45 -9.61 5.71 5.16
CA TYR A 45 -8.92 7.00 5.14
C TYR A 45 -7.75 6.99 6.12
N HIS A 46 -6.53 7.27 5.62
CA HIS A 46 -5.29 7.11 6.38
C HIS A 46 -4.99 5.67 6.86
N GLY A 47 -5.35 4.67 6.04
CA GLY A 47 -4.97 3.29 6.26
C GLY A 47 -5.57 2.67 7.52
N ILE A 48 -4.74 1.98 8.34
CA ILE A 48 -5.25 1.29 9.53
C ILE A 48 -5.86 2.25 10.57
N LYS A 49 -5.40 3.50 10.62
CA LYS A 49 -6.01 4.51 11.49
C LYS A 49 -7.46 4.78 11.12
N GLY A 50 -7.78 4.85 9.82
CA GLY A 50 -9.15 5.00 9.35
C GLY A 50 -10.03 3.83 9.76
N VAL A 51 -9.50 2.60 9.76
CA VAL A 51 -10.24 1.44 10.27
C VAL A 51 -10.50 1.59 11.77
N LEU A 52 -9.49 1.96 12.56
CA LEU A 52 -9.63 2.14 14.01
C LEU A 52 -10.61 3.27 14.39
N ASN A 53 -10.60 4.35 13.62
CA ASN A 53 -11.44 5.52 13.84
C ASN A 53 -12.83 5.42 13.19
N ASP A 54 -13.11 4.37 12.43
CA ASP A 54 -14.34 4.21 11.66
C ASP A 54 -14.51 5.27 10.55
N GLU A 55 -13.40 5.67 9.94
CA GLU A 55 -13.32 6.65 8.86
C GLU A 55 -13.17 5.92 7.51
N LEU A 56 -14.28 5.43 6.98
CA LEU A 56 -14.35 4.64 5.76
C LEU A 56 -15.11 5.41 4.66
N LEU A 57 -14.52 5.46 3.47
CA LEU A 57 -15.12 6.04 2.26
C LEU A 57 -15.80 4.91 1.47
N CYS A 58 -17.05 5.10 1.06
CA CYS A 58 -17.79 4.12 0.26
C CYS A 58 -17.41 4.27 -1.23
N MET A 59 -16.63 3.34 -1.76
CA MET A 59 -16.19 3.37 -3.16
C MET A 59 -17.31 3.04 -4.16
N ASP A 60 -18.40 2.43 -3.71
CA ASP A 60 -19.59 2.20 -4.55
C ASP A 60 -20.34 3.51 -4.88
N GLU A 61 -20.12 4.57 -4.11
CA GLU A 61 -20.75 5.88 -4.30
C GLU A 61 -19.88 6.83 -5.14
N GLU A 62 -18.61 6.44 -5.40
CA GLU A 62 -17.69 7.23 -6.20
C GLU A 62 -17.97 7.09 -7.69
N ASP A 63 -17.79 8.19 -8.44
CA ASP A 63 -17.87 8.16 -9.89
C ASP A 63 -16.76 7.27 -10.46
N ARG A 64 -17.13 6.28 -11.27
CA ARG A 64 -16.17 5.36 -11.90
C ARG A 64 -15.16 6.09 -12.78
N ALA A 65 -15.55 7.19 -13.42
CA ALA A 65 -14.63 8.02 -14.22
C ALA A 65 -13.58 8.73 -13.34
N GLU A 66 -13.94 9.11 -12.11
CA GLU A 66 -12.97 9.64 -11.14
C GLU A 66 -12.05 8.54 -10.61
N LEU A 67 -12.57 7.35 -10.34
CA LEU A 67 -11.74 6.20 -9.96
C LEU A 67 -10.74 5.84 -11.06
N ASP A 68 -11.12 5.93 -12.34
CA ASP A 68 -10.24 5.65 -13.49
C ASP A 68 -9.04 6.63 -13.60
N ARG A 69 -9.05 7.74 -12.85
CA ARG A 69 -7.91 8.69 -12.74
C ARG A 69 -6.87 8.27 -11.69
N LEU A 70 -7.20 7.34 -10.79
CA LEU A 70 -6.28 6.92 -9.72
C LEU A 70 -4.90 6.47 -10.22
N PRO A 71 -4.76 5.72 -11.34
CA PRO A 71 -3.46 5.32 -11.87
C PRO A 71 -2.56 6.50 -12.26
N TYR A 72 -3.15 7.66 -12.53
CA TYR A 72 -2.45 8.90 -12.95
C TYR A 72 -2.38 9.93 -11.82
N THR A 73 -2.96 9.64 -10.66
CA THR A 73 -2.95 10.51 -9.49
C THR A 73 -1.70 10.23 -8.65
N PRO A 74 -0.85 11.23 -8.38
CA PRO A 74 0.34 11.04 -7.55
C PRO A 74 -0.02 10.86 -6.07
N SER A 75 0.91 10.31 -5.31
CA SER A 75 0.80 10.11 -3.87
C SER A 75 -0.22 9.01 -3.49
N SER A 76 -0.86 9.10 -2.34
CA SER A 76 -1.79 8.13 -1.76
C SER A 76 -3.19 8.74 -1.69
N ALA A 77 -4.09 8.35 -2.57
CA ALA A 77 -5.43 8.95 -2.68
C ALA A 77 -6.28 8.74 -1.42
N LEU A 78 -6.15 7.60 -0.76
CA LEU A 78 -6.82 7.32 0.52
C LEU A 78 -6.05 7.84 1.74
N GLY A 79 -5.05 8.70 1.52
CA GLY A 79 -4.12 9.09 2.58
C GLY A 79 -3.19 7.95 3.00
N SER A 80 -2.34 8.22 3.97
CA SER A 80 -1.38 7.25 4.48
C SER A 80 -1.19 7.44 5.97
N CYS A 81 -0.69 6.43 6.67
CA CYS A 81 -0.27 6.54 8.06
C CYS A 81 1.03 5.77 8.33
N ARG A 82 1.71 6.16 9.39
CA ARG A 82 2.85 5.45 9.98
C ARG A 82 2.45 4.97 11.37
N TYR A 83 1.56 3.99 11.41
CA TYR A 83 1.05 3.41 12.64
C TYR A 83 1.39 1.93 12.69
N LYS A 84 2.04 1.50 13.75
CA LYS A 84 2.37 0.09 14.00
C LYS A 84 1.46 -0.45 15.09
N ILE A 85 0.64 -1.42 14.73
CA ILE A 85 -0.10 -2.19 15.73
C ILE A 85 0.91 -3.04 16.53
N LYS A 86 0.73 -3.11 17.83
CA LYS A 86 1.57 -3.92 18.71
C LYS A 86 1.39 -5.42 18.42
N ASP A 87 2.17 -6.26 19.05
CA ASP A 87 1.89 -7.70 19.03
C ASP A 87 0.58 -7.97 19.78
N PRO A 88 -0.33 -8.82 19.26
CA PRO A 88 -1.61 -9.08 19.92
C PRO A 88 -1.49 -9.80 21.27
N ASP A 89 -0.34 -10.42 21.54
CA ASP A 89 -0.09 -11.03 22.85
C ASP A 89 0.40 -10.01 23.89
N GLU A 90 0.88 -8.83 23.47
CA GLU A 90 1.22 -7.69 24.32
C GLU A 90 0.03 -6.76 24.55
N ASP A 91 -0.69 -6.43 23.47
CA ASP A 91 -1.83 -5.51 23.51
C ASP A 91 -2.78 -5.79 22.34
N ASP A 92 -3.94 -6.32 22.62
CA ASP A 92 -4.95 -6.68 21.62
C ASP A 92 -6.05 -5.63 21.41
N THR A 93 -5.90 -4.43 21.98
CA THR A 93 -6.90 -3.37 21.93
C THR A 93 -7.25 -2.97 20.49
N ASP A 94 -6.23 -2.71 19.65
CA ASP A 94 -6.42 -2.39 18.25
C ASP A 94 -7.12 -3.50 17.47
N TYR A 95 -6.79 -4.76 17.77
CA TYR A 95 -7.39 -5.91 17.10
C TYR A 95 -8.86 -6.11 17.46
N LYS A 96 -9.22 -5.87 18.71
CA LYS A 96 -10.63 -5.87 19.15
C LYS A 96 -11.42 -4.81 18.43
N ARG A 97 -10.83 -3.60 18.29
CA ARG A 97 -11.46 -2.50 17.54
C ARG A 97 -11.60 -2.84 16.07
N ILE A 98 -10.56 -3.37 15.42
CA ILE A 98 -10.62 -3.82 14.03
C ILE A 98 -11.70 -4.90 13.84
N LEU A 99 -11.80 -5.87 14.75
CA LEU A 99 -12.83 -6.91 14.71
C LEU A 99 -14.25 -6.32 14.86
N GLU A 100 -14.43 -5.33 15.74
CA GLU A 100 -15.70 -4.59 15.88
C GLU A 100 -16.10 -3.93 14.56
N ILE A 101 -15.19 -3.21 13.91
CA ILE A 101 -15.41 -2.58 12.61
C ILE A 101 -15.70 -3.61 11.53
N PHE A 102 -14.93 -4.71 11.48
CA PHE A 102 -15.17 -5.78 10.52
C PHE A 102 -16.55 -6.41 10.68
N LYS A 103 -17.01 -6.61 11.93
CA LYS A 103 -18.37 -7.09 12.18
C LYS A 103 -19.44 -6.07 11.81
N LYS A 104 -19.20 -4.77 12.11
CA LYS A 104 -20.14 -3.68 11.81
C LYS A 104 -20.47 -3.59 10.31
N TYR A 105 -19.44 -3.75 9.46
CA TYR A 105 -19.55 -3.62 8.01
C TYR A 105 -19.61 -4.95 7.26
N ASP A 106 -19.68 -6.09 7.98
CA ASP A 106 -19.56 -7.45 7.41
C ASP A 106 -18.34 -7.61 6.50
N VAL A 107 -17.18 -7.14 6.97
CA VAL A 107 -15.93 -7.17 6.22
C VAL A 107 -15.41 -8.60 6.13
N ARG A 108 -15.31 -9.13 4.93
CA ARG A 108 -14.75 -10.46 4.65
C ARG A 108 -13.46 -10.41 3.86
N TYR A 109 -13.10 -9.24 3.37
CA TYR A 109 -11.88 -9.01 2.63
C TYR A 109 -11.22 -7.73 3.13
N PHE A 110 -9.97 -7.85 3.55
CA PHE A 110 -9.15 -6.72 3.97
C PHE A 110 -7.88 -6.68 3.15
N CYS A 111 -7.74 -5.65 2.32
CA CYS A 111 -6.56 -5.41 1.49
C CYS A 111 -5.77 -4.23 2.05
N TYR A 112 -4.45 -4.40 2.23
CA TYR A 112 -3.62 -3.33 2.77
C TYR A 112 -2.41 -3.08 1.88
N ASN A 113 -2.40 -1.92 1.23
CA ASN A 113 -1.39 -1.53 0.26
C ASN A 113 -0.29 -0.71 0.93
N GLY A 114 0.93 -1.26 0.96
CA GLY A 114 2.04 -0.56 1.59
C GLY A 114 3.35 -1.36 1.61
N GLY A 115 4.30 -0.89 2.41
CA GLY A 115 5.64 -1.47 2.56
C GLY A 115 5.69 -2.62 3.57
N ASN A 116 6.91 -2.96 4.02
CA ASN A 116 7.18 -4.08 4.92
C ASN A 116 6.35 -4.05 6.21
N ASP A 117 6.24 -2.88 6.87
CA ASP A 117 5.42 -2.72 8.08
C ASP A 117 3.93 -2.98 7.81
N SER A 118 3.44 -2.66 6.61
CA SER A 118 2.05 -2.94 6.22
C SER A 118 1.81 -4.43 6.01
N MET A 119 2.80 -5.13 5.46
CA MET A 119 2.73 -6.60 5.30
C MET A 119 2.76 -7.31 6.66
N ASP A 120 3.55 -6.82 7.61
CA ASP A 120 3.54 -7.30 8.99
C ASP A 120 2.17 -7.06 9.66
N THR A 121 1.59 -5.87 9.47
CA THR A 121 0.23 -5.55 9.93
C THR A 121 -0.80 -6.54 9.39
N CYS A 122 -0.76 -6.86 8.09
CA CYS A 122 -1.64 -7.87 7.47
C CYS A 122 -1.46 -9.25 8.12
N ASN A 123 -0.21 -9.68 8.34
CA ASN A 123 0.09 -10.97 8.94
C ASN A 123 -0.47 -11.06 10.37
N LYS A 124 -0.29 -10.02 11.18
CA LYS A 124 -0.80 -9.93 12.55
C LYS A 124 -2.34 -9.96 12.57
N ILE A 125 -3.00 -9.14 11.76
CA ILE A 125 -4.47 -9.13 11.65
C ILE A 125 -4.99 -10.50 11.20
N SER A 126 -4.38 -11.11 10.18
CA SER A 126 -4.77 -12.44 9.69
C SER A 126 -4.69 -13.51 10.78
N LYS A 127 -3.61 -13.52 11.56
CA LYS A 127 -3.43 -14.45 12.69
C LYS A 127 -4.48 -14.22 13.77
N TYR A 128 -4.73 -12.97 14.13
CA TYR A 128 -5.72 -12.62 15.15
C TYR A 128 -7.14 -13.02 14.71
N MET A 129 -7.55 -12.72 13.49
CA MET A 129 -8.88 -13.08 12.97
C MET A 129 -9.09 -14.61 12.98
N LYS A 130 -8.05 -15.38 12.63
CA LYS A 130 -8.09 -16.86 12.75
C LYS A 130 -8.21 -17.31 14.21
N LYS A 131 -7.47 -16.69 15.15
CA LYS A 131 -7.51 -17.01 16.59
C LYS A 131 -8.90 -16.79 17.17
N VAL A 132 -9.61 -15.75 16.75
CA VAL A 132 -10.96 -15.41 17.24
C VAL A 132 -12.09 -16.03 16.42
N GLY A 133 -11.78 -16.84 15.41
CA GLY A 133 -12.76 -17.52 14.57
C GLY A 133 -13.56 -16.61 13.63
N TYR A 134 -13.05 -15.42 13.33
CA TYR A 134 -13.67 -14.52 12.35
C TYR A 134 -13.11 -14.78 10.96
N GLU A 135 -13.94 -15.32 10.07
CA GLU A 135 -13.52 -15.63 8.70
C GLU A 135 -13.40 -14.35 7.87
N CYS A 136 -12.17 -14.00 7.51
CA CYS A 136 -11.81 -12.85 6.69
C CYS A 136 -10.55 -13.17 5.87
N ARG A 137 -10.52 -12.75 4.62
CA ARG A 137 -9.34 -12.85 3.75
C ARG A 137 -8.52 -11.56 3.91
N VAL A 138 -7.38 -11.66 4.55
CA VAL A 138 -6.44 -10.54 4.74
C VAL A 138 -5.32 -10.67 3.72
N MET A 139 -5.17 -9.67 2.86
CA MET A 139 -4.19 -9.68 1.76
C MET A 139 -3.36 -8.41 1.77
N GLY A 140 -2.04 -8.57 1.77
CA GLY A 140 -1.10 -7.49 1.56
C GLY A 140 -0.94 -7.20 0.07
N ILE A 141 -0.95 -5.92 -0.30
CA ILE A 141 -0.63 -5.43 -1.64
C ILE A 141 0.71 -4.69 -1.51
N PRO A 142 1.83 -5.33 -1.86
CA PRO A 142 3.14 -4.77 -1.57
C PRO A 142 3.49 -3.62 -2.51
N LYS A 143 4.21 -2.61 -1.99
CA LYS A 143 4.90 -1.59 -2.75
C LYS A 143 6.21 -1.22 -2.04
N THR A 144 7.27 -1.07 -2.80
CA THR A 144 8.54 -0.51 -2.35
C THR A 144 9.38 -0.09 -3.55
N ILE A 145 10.08 1.04 -3.42
CA ILE A 145 11.07 1.47 -4.41
C ILE A 145 12.44 0.84 -4.14
N ASP A 146 12.64 0.25 -2.97
CA ASP A 146 13.93 -0.34 -2.57
C ASP A 146 14.22 -1.64 -3.30
N ASN A 147 13.23 -2.25 -3.95
CA ASN A 147 13.30 -3.53 -4.65
C ASN A 147 13.78 -4.69 -3.75
N ASP A 148 13.35 -4.69 -2.50
CA ASP A 148 13.84 -5.56 -1.43
C ASP A 148 12.85 -6.65 -0.98
N LEU A 149 11.85 -6.97 -1.79
CA LEU A 149 10.91 -8.05 -1.50
C LEU A 149 11.49 -9.40 -1.92
N PHE A 150 11.50 -10.35 -1.00
CA PHE A 150 11.95 -11.70 -1.28
C PHE A 150 11.12 -12.38 -2.38
N GLY A 151 11.79 -13.00 -3.35
CA GLY A 151 11.14 -13.71 -4.45
C GLY A 151 10.47 -12.81 -5.50
N THR A 152 10.78 -11.49 -5.51
CA THR A 152 10.24 -10.53 -6.47
C THR A 152 11.40 -9.84 -7.21
N ASP A 153 11.41 -9.92 -8.54
CA ASP A 153 12.46 -9.29 -9.35
C ASP A 153 12.28 -7.79 -9.49
N HIS A 154 11.04 -7.35 -9.67
CA HIS A 154 10.65 -5.95 -9.80
C HIS A 154 9.51 -5.61 -8.85
N CYS A 155 9.84 -4.92 -7.76
CA CYS A 155 8.84 -4.45 -6.81
C CYS A 155 8.03 -3.27 -7.38
N PRO A 156 6.71 -3.19 -7.10
CA PRO A 156 5.90 -2.06 -7.52
C PRO A 156 6.44 -0.73 -6.98
N GLY A 157 6.80 0.18 -7.88
CA GLY A 157 7.42 1.48 -7.59
C GLY A 157 8.90 1.57 -7.92
N TYR A 158 9.63 0.46 -7.96
CA TYR A 158 11.07 0.45 -8.24
C TYR A 158 11.43 1.03 -9.61
N ALA A 159 10.82 0.53 -10.68
CA ALA A 159 11.15 0.97 -12.04
C ALA A 159 10.89 2.47 -12.27
N SER A 160 9.80 3.01 -11.72
CA SER A 160 9.50 4.45 -11.79
C SER A 160 10.53 5.28 -11.03
N ALA A 161 10.95 4.83 -9.84
CA ALA A 161 11.98 5.49 -9.06
C ALA A 161 13.35 5.42 -9.76
N ALA A 162 13.73 4.28 -10.29
CA ALA A 162 14.98 4.09 -11.04
C ALA A 162 15.05 5.01 -12.25
N LYS A 163 13.97 5.11 -13.03
CA LYS A 163 13.88 6.03 -14.18
C LYS A 163 14.05 7.49 -13.76
N TYR A 164 13.37 7.90 -12.68
CA TYR A 164 13.48 9.27 -12.15
C TYR A 164 14.92 9.59 -11.71
N ILE A 165 15.54 8.70 -10.96
CA ILE A 165 16.91 8.87 -10.45
C ILE A 165 17.90 8.93 -11.61
N ALA A 166 17.85 8.01 -12.56
CA ALA A 166 18.74 8.00 -13.72
C ALA A 166 18.62 9.31 -14.54
N THR A 167 17.40 9.80 -14.78
CA THR A 167 17.19 11.07 -15.46
C THR A 167 17.79 12.25 -14.70
N SER A 168 17.53 12.32 -13.38
CA SER A 168 18.05 13.39 -12.51
C SER A 168 19.58 13.37 -12.44
N ILE A 169 20.19 12.19 -12.38
CA ILE A 169 21.66 12.04 -12.38
C ILE A 169 22.26 12.52 -13.69
N MET A 170 21.65 12.22 -14.82
CA MET A 170 22.11 12.74 -16.12
C MET A 170 22.09 14.28 -16.18
N GLU A 171 21.05 14.90 -15.63
CA GLU A 171 20.94 16.36 -15.55
C GLU A 171 22.03 16.95 -14.66
N VAL A 172 22.18 16.43 -13.43
CA VAL A 172 23.21 16.86 -12.47
C VAL A 172 24.62 16.64 -13.01
N SER A 173 24.87 15.52 -13.70
CA SER A 173 26.16 15.22 -14.32
C SER A 173 26.53 16.24 -15.40
N ARG A 174 25.56 16.65 -16.23
CA ARG A 174 25.80 17.69 -17.24
C ARG A 174 26.12 19.04 -16.63
N ASP A 175 25.39 19.42 -15.58
CA ASP A 175 25.65 20.65 -14.84
C ASP A 175 27.05 20.64 -14.19
N ALA A 176 27.45 19.51 -13.61
CA ALA A 176 28.77 19.34 -12.99
C ALA A 176 29.95 19.46 -13.99
N HIS A 177 29.72 19.29 -15.28
CA HIS A 177 30.74 19.35 -16.34
C HIS A 177 30.72 20.65 -17.13
N VAL A 178 29.92 21.64 -16.74
CA VAL A 178 29.78 22.88 -17.50
C VAL A 178 30.95 23.85 -17.37
N TYR A 179 31.67 23.78 -16.24
CA TYR A 179 32.82 24.62 -15.95
C TYR A 179 34.13 23.89 -16.24
N ASP A 180 35.19 24.67 -16.46
CA ASP A 180 36.57 24.21 -16.68
C ASP A 180 37.26 23.74 -15.38
N THR A 181 36.64 23.99 -14.23
CA THR A 181 37.05 23.50 -12.93
C THR A 181 36.38 22.20 -12.54
N GLY A 182 37.13 21.24 -12.01
CA GLY A 182 36.57 19.96 -11.57
C GLY A 182 35.55 20.14 -10.45
N MET A 183 34.44 19.39 -10.54
CA MET A 183 33.38 19.31 -9.51
C MET A 183 33.18 17.86 -9.09
N ILE A 184 33.00 17.62 -7.80
CA ILE A 184 32.60 16.32 -7.24
C ILE A 184 31.19 16.47 -6.74
N THR A 185 30.27 15.68 -7.29
CA THR A 185 28.87 15.63 -6.86
C THR A 185 28.56 14.28 -6.26
N ILE A 186 28.07 14.27 -5.02
CA ILE A 186 27.66 13.07 -4.31
C ILE A 186 26.13 13.03 -4.25
N ILE A 187 25.54 11.97 -4.78
CA ILE A 187 24.09 11.78 -4.84
C ILE A 187 23.71 10.57 -3.97
N GLU A 188 22.94 10.82 -2.91
CA GLU A 188 22.41 9.78 -2.06
C GLU A 188 21.07 9.27 -2.61
N CYS A 189 20.98 7.95 -2.83
CA CYS A 189 19.73 7.27 -3.22
C CYS A 189 19.13 6.51 -2.04
N MET A 190 17.80 6.37 -2.02
CA MET A 190 17.12 5.51 -1.05
C MET A 190 17.46 4.03 -1.31
N GLY A 191 17.17 3.17 -0.31
CA GLY A 191 17.36 1.72 -0.44
C GLY A 191 17.81 1.03 0.84
N ARG A 192 18.22 1.77 1.86
CA ARG A 192 18.75 1.22 3.12
C ARG A 192 19.88 0.21 2.85
N HIS A 193 19.63 -1.09 3.07
CA HIS A 193 20.60 -2.15 2.80
C HIS A 193 20.54 -2.67 1.35
N ALA A 194 19.50 -2.31 0.58
CA ALA A 194 19.35 -2.65 -0.82
C ALA A 194 19.99 -1.57 -1.71
N GLY A 195 20.90 -1.97 -2.59
CA GLY A 195 21.61 -1.06 -3.51
C GLY A 195 20.99 -0.94 -4.90
N TRP A 196 19.78 -1.45 -5.12
CA TRP A 196 19.18 -1.56 -6.45
C TRP A 196 18.94 -0.21 -7.14
N LEU A 197 18.47 0.81 -6.40
CA LEU A 197 18.26 2.15 -6.97
C LEU A 197 19.59 2.79 -7.38
N THR A 198 20.62 2.67 -6.55
CA THR A 198 21.97 3.19 -6.85
C THR A 198 22.59 2.44 -8.02
N ALA A 199 22.37 1.13 -8.13
CA ALA A 199 22.89 0.34 -9.24
C ALA A 199 22.19 0.61 -10.57
N ALA A 200 20.94 1.08 -10.54
CA ALA A 200 20.16 1.43 -11.73
C ALA A 200 20.46 2.86 -12.24
N ALA A 201 21.15 3.66 -11.47
CA ALA A 201 21.55 5.03 -11.79
C ALA A 201 22.92 5.07 -12.47
#